data_20c350e92238844bcfacb9a9e2f63257
#
_entry.id   20c350e92238844bcfacb9a9e2f63257
#
_cell.length_a   1.000
_cell.length_b   1.000
_cell.length_c   1.000
_cell.angle_alpha   90.00
_cell.angle_beta   90.00
_cell.angle_gamma   90.00
#
_symmetry.space_group_name_H-M   'P 1'
#
loop_
_entity.id
_entity.type
_entity.pdbx_description
1 polymer ?
#
loop_
_entity_poly.entity_id
_entity_poly.type
_entity_poly.pdbx_seq_one_letter_code
_entity_poly.pdbx_strand_id
1 'polypeptide(L)'
;FFNVRSMVFMAIFAALICVAAPYAIPMPGLVPISLGTFAIYLTGAMLGGKRGTVAVCVYILLGAIGLPVFTGFAGGFAKLLGPTGGYIVGYVPLVLLTGIFSDMQSKKHWTMPVGMVIGTAVMYAFGTAWFMIMNGSPLGTALMNCVVPFLIGDTIKIVLATVIAVPLRSRLNAIMQGNSKSELDK
;
A
#
# COMPACT_ATOMS: atom_id res chain seq x y z
N PHE A 1 6.58 -16.13 -14.29
CA PHE A 1 6.10 -14.92 -13.60
C PHE A 1 5.22 -15.28 -12.40
N PHE A 2 4.36 -16.28 -12.52
CA PHE A 2 3.52 -16.82 -11.45
C PHE A 2 4.04 -18.17 -10.98
N ASN A 3 5.17 -18.17 -10.29
CA ASN A 3 5.61 -19.35 -9.57
C ASN A 3 4.74 -19.49 -8.30
N VAL A 4 4.39 -20.72 -7.90
CA VAL A 4 3.55 -21.01 -6.71
C VAL A 4 4.04 -20.25 -5.48
N ARG A 5 5.35 -20.17 -5.27
CA ARG A 5 5.95 -19.38 -4.18
C ARG A 5 5.57 -17.89 -4.24
N SER A 6 5.65 -17.28 -5.44
CA SER A 6 5.25 -15.86 -5.59
C SER A 6 3.76 -15.65 -5.30
N MET A 7 2.91 -16.62 -5.68
CA MET A 7 1.48 -16.57 -5.38
C MET A 7 1.20 -16.64 -3.88
N VAL A 8 1.91 -17.53 -3.18
CA VAL A 8 1.81 -17.65 -1.71
C VAL A 8 2.21 -16.33 -1.02
N PHE A 9 3.33 -15.73 -1.44
CA PHE A 9 3.74 -14.44 -0.87
C PHE A 9 2.76 -13.32 -1.18
N MET A 10 2.21 -13.24 -2.39
CA MET A 10 1.16 -12.27 -2.74
C MET A 10 -0.08 -12.45 -1.85
N ALA A 11 -0.50 -13.69 -1.60
CA ALA A 11 -1.64 -13.99 -0.73
C ALA A 11 -1.35 -13.60 0.74
N ILE A 12 -0.16 -13.89 1.26
CA ILE A 12 0.24 -13.51 2.62
C ILE A 12 0.22 -11.99 2.79
N PHE A 13 0.77 -11.26 1.82
CA PHE A 13 0.78 -9.79 1.91
C PHE A 13 -0.60 -9.18 1.69
N ALA A 14 -1.45 -9.76 0.84
CA ALA A 14 -2.84 -9.36 0.73
C ALA A 14 -3.59 -9.58 2.06
N ALA A 15 -3.39 -10.72 2.71
CA ALA A 15 -3.95 -11.00 4.04
C ALA A 15 -3.42 -10.03 5.10
N LEU A 16 -2.12 -9.69 5.07
CA LEU A 16 -1.53 -8.69 5.96
C LEU A 16 -2.23 -7.33 5.82
N ILE A 17 -2.50 -6.90 4.57
CA ILE A 17 -3.22 -5.65 4.33
C ILE A 17 -4.66 -5.77 4.86
N CYS A 18 -5.35 -6.89 4.60
CA CYS A 18 -6.72 -7.14 5.08
C CYS A 18 -6.83 -7.07 6.60
N VAL A 19 -5.81 -7.54 7.32
CA VAL A 19 -5.76 -7.48 8.79
C VAL A 19 -5.40 -6.08 9.29
N ALA A 20 -4.45 -5.40 8.66
CA ALA A 20 -3.94 -4.11 9.13
C ALA A 20 -4.87 -2.93 8.79
N ALA A 21 -5.49 -2.93 7.61
CA ALA A 21 -6.24 -1.79 7.11
C ALA A 21 -7.52 -1.43 7.90
N PRO A 22 -8.25 -2.37 8.51
CA PRO A 22 -9.40 -2.05 9.36
C PRO A 22 -9.03 -1.24 10.58
N TYR A 23 -7.83 -1.43 11.13
CA TYR A 23 -7.37 -0.69 12.30
C TYR A 23 -7.00 0.72 11.92
N ALA A 24 -7.78 1.67 12.42
CA ALA A 24 -7.58 3.08 12.14
C ALA A 24 -7.89 3.91 13.38
N ILE A 25 -7.16 4.99 13.53
CA ILE A 25 -7.42 6.01 14.54
C ILE A 25 -8.41 6.99 13.92
N PRO A 26 -9.63 7.11 14.50
CA PRO A 26 -10.60 8.09 14.02
C PRO A 26 -10.07 9.50 14.27
N MET A 27 -10.11 10.33 13.23
CA MET A 27 -9.71 11.73 13.30
C MET A 27 -10.93 12.64 13.15
N PRO A 28 -11.02 13.72 13.93
CA PRO A 28 -12.06 14.73 13.72
C PRO A 28 -11.82 15.40 12.36
N GLY A 29 -12.56 15.00 11.34
CA GLY A 29 -12.38 15.59 10.02
C GLY A 29 -12.59 14.67 8.84
N LEU A 30 -12.97 13.43 8.98
CA LEU A 30 -13.52 12.56 7.92
C LEU A 30 -12.61 11.44 7.39
N VAL A 31 -11.29 11.58 7.30
CA VAL A 31 -10.43 10.48 6.85
C VAL A 31 -9.63 9.94 8.04
N PRO A 32 -9.85 8.69 8.45
CA PRO A 32 -9.13 8.10 9.57
C PRO A 32 -7.71 7.68 9.19
N ILE A 33 -6.76 7.78 10.14
CA ILE A 33 -5.39 7.31 9.95
C ILE A 33 -5.37 5.79 10.10
N SER A 34 -5.19 5.08 9.00
CA SER A 34 -5.16 3.61 8.97
C SER A 34 -3.75 3.05 9.03
N LEU A 35 -3.60 1.85 9.60
CA LEU A 35 -2.39 1.04 9.48
C LEU A 35 -2.26 0.39 8.09
N GLY A 36 -3.29 0.46 7.27
CA GLY A 36 -3.29 -0.10 5.92
C GLY A 36 -2.18 0.46 5.03
N THR A 37 -1.91 1.77 5.08
CA THR A 37 -0.81 2.38 4.32
C THR A 37 0.55 1.79 4.69
N PHE A 38 0.78 1.50 5.98
CA PHE A 38 2.00 0.84 6.43
C PHE A 38 2.16 -0.57 5.82
N ALA A 39 1.09 -1.38 5.83
CA ALA A 39 1.09 -2.70 5.22
C ALA A 39 1.31 -2.62 3.69
N ILE A 40 0.79 -1.59 3.03
CA ILE A 40 0.98 -1.35 1.60
C ILE A 40 2.43 -0.94 1.29
N TYR A 41 3.06 -0.08 2.11
CA TYR A 41 4.48 0.22 1.98
C TYR A 41 5.33 -1.05 2.08
N LEU A 42 5.08 -1.88 3.10
CA LEU A 42 5.77 -3.17 3.24
C LEU A 42 5.54 -4.08 2.04
N THR A 43 4.31 -4.15 1.54
CA THR A 43 3.94 -4.97 0.37
C THR A 43 4.73 -4.54 -0.87
N GLY A 44 4.73 -3.25 -1.21
CA GLY A 44 5.51 -2.72 -2.33
C GLY A 44 7.01 -2.91 -2.16
N ALA A 45 7.50 -2.62 -0.95
CA ALA A 45 8.92 -2.75 -0.63
C ALA A 45 9.42 -4.20 -0.72
N MET A 46 8.64 -5.17 -0.29
CA MET A 46 9.03 -6.59 -0.20
C MET A 46 8.78 -7.35 -1.51
N LEU A 47 7.62 -7.18 -2.13
CA LEU A 47 7.23 -7.94 -3.32
C LEU A 47 7.64 -7.27 -4.64
N GLY A 48 8.00 -5.98 -4.61
CA GLY A 48 8.26 -5.19 -5.80
C GLY A 48 6.97 -4.70 -6.49
N GLY A 49 7.13 -3.93 -7.58
CA GLY A 49 6.02 -3.21 -8.19
C GLY A 49 4.89 -4.12 -8.68
N LYS A 50 5.20 -5.06 -9.55
CA LYS A 50 4.18 -5.92 -10.20
C LYS A 50 3.44 -6.83 -9.22
N ARG A 51 4.17 -7.54 -8.36
CA ARG A 51 3.59 -8.49 -7.40
C ARG A 51 2.86 -7.77 -6.27
N GLY A 52 3.41 -6.67 -5.79
CA GLY A 52 2.77 -5.83 -4.79
C GLY A 52 1.44 -5.27 -5.28
N THR A 53 1.38 -4.81 -6.53
CA THR A 53 0.13 -4.34 -7.15
C THR A 53 -0.93 -5.42 -7.20
N VAL A 54 -0.58 -6.65 -7.58
CA VAL A 54 -1.52 -7.78 -7.57
C VAL A 54 -2.07 -8.02 -6.16
N ALA A 55 -1.21 -8.03 -5.12
CA ALA A 55 -1.65 -8.23 -3.74
C ALA A 55 -2.63 -7.13 -3.28
N VAL A 56 -2.36 -5.86 -3.62
CA VAL A 56 -3.27 -4.74 -3.31
C VAL A 56 -4.57 -4.83 -4.09
N CYS A 57 -4.54 -5.22 -5.37
CA CYS A 57 -5.76 -5.45 -6.15
C CYS A 57 -6.63 -6.55 -5.54
N VAL A 58 -6.03 -7.66 -5.09
CA VAL A 58 -6.74 -8.73 -4.38
C VAL A 58 -7.40 -8.19 -3.11
N TYR A 59 -6.68 -7.42 -2.28
CA TYR A 59 -7.23 -6.76 -1.10
C TYR A 59 -8.45 -5.87 -1.45
N ILE A 60 -8.33 -5.03 -2.49
CA ILE A 60 -9.43 -4.14 -2.90
C ILE A 60 -10.63 -4.96 -3.38
N LEU A 61 -10.42 -6.03 -4.14
CA LEU A 61 -11.49 -6.92 -4.60
C LEU A 61 -12.19 -7.60 -3.43
N LEU A 62 -11.45 -8.13 -2.45
CA LEU A 62 -12.02 -8.73 -1.24
C LEU A 62 -12.87 -7.72 -0.46
N GLY A 63 -12.42 -6.48 -0.32
CA GLY A 63 -13.21 -5.43 0.29
C GLY A 63 -14.43 -5.02 -0.53
N ALA A 64 -14.34 -4.98 -1.86
CA ALA A 64 -15.42 -4.63 -2.75
C ALA A 64 -16.59 -5.63 -2.70
N ILE A 65 -16.30 -6.93 -2.60
CA ILE A 65 -17.33 -7.99 -2.47
C ILE A 65 -17.99 -8.04 -1.09
N GLY A 66 -17.55 -7.20 -0.14
CA GLY A 66 -18.22 -7.03 1.15
C GLY A 66 -17.47 -7.53 2.37
N LEU A 67 -16.25 -8.07 2.21
CA LEU A 67 -15.42 -8.42 3.37
C LEU A 67 -15.05 -7.15 4.17
N PRO A 68 -15.11 -7.18 5.52
CA PRO A 68 -14.85 -6.02 6.39
C PRO A 68 -13.35 -5.73 6.52
N VAL A 69 -12.68 -5.54 5.38
CA VAL A 69 -11.22 -5.34 5.30
C VAL A 69 -10.81 -3.89 5.06
N PHE A 70 -11.77 -2.99 4.82
CA PHE A 70 -11.50 -1.57 4.71
C PHE A 70 -11.48 -0.89 6.08
N THR A 71 -10.99 0.32 6.12
CA THR A 71 -10.84 1.15 7.32
C THR A 71 -12.12 1.19 8.16
N GLY A 72 -11.99 0.87 9.45
CA GLY A 72 -13.11 0.81 10.39
C GLY A 72 -13.97 -0.45 10.24
N PHE A 73 -13.38 -1.56 9.78
CA PHE A 73 -14.07 -2.84 9.53
C PHE A 73 -15.22 -2.70 8.53
N ALA A 74 -15.11 -1.76 7.61
CA ALA A 74 -16.07 -1.56 6.54
C ALA A 74 -15.75 -2.48 5.34
N GLY A 75 -16.77 -2.72 4.53
CA GLY A 75 -16.66 -3.47 3.29
C GLY A 75 -17.77 -3.07 2.33
N GLY A 76 -17.72 -3.63 1.12
CA GLY A 76 -18.70 -3.42 0.08
C GLY A 76 -18.34 -2.29 -0.90
N PHE A 77 -18.94 -2.36 -2.07
CA PHE A 77 -18.70 -1.42 -3.16
C PHE A 77 -19.08 0.03 -2.78
N ALA A 78 -20.06 0.20 -1.89
CA ALA A 78 -20.46 1.51 -1.37
C ALA A 78 -19.31 2.26 -0.67
N LYS A 79 -18.37 1.54 -0.03
CA LYS A 79 -17.20 2.15 0.60
C LYS A 79 -16.22 2.72 -0.42
N LEU A 80 -16.10 2.08 -1.60
CA LEU A 80 -15.29 2.58 -2.71
C LEU A 80 -15.88 3.83 -3.35
N LEU A 81 -17.20 3.94 -3.35
CA LEU A 81 -17.91 5.13 -3.84
C LEU A 81 -18.01 6.23 -2.78
N GLY A 82 -17.62 5.95 -1.54
CA GLY A 82 -17.64 6.94 -0.45
C GLY A 82 -16.46 7.92 -0.49
N PRO A 83 -16.40 8.88 0.45
CA PRO A 83 -15.37 9.95 0.50
C PRO A 83 -13.93 9.43 0.57
N THR A 84 -13.74 8.22 1.10
CA THR A 84 -12.41 7.57 1.23
C THR A 84 -12.04 6.68 0.04
N GLY A 85 -12.93 6.52 -0.94
CA GLY A 85 -12.73 5.64 -2.09
C GLY A 85 -11.51 6.00 -2.93
N GLY A 86 -11.27 7.27 -3.14
CA GLY A 86 -10.09 7.76 -3.87
C GLY A 86 -8.76 7.33 -3.23
N TYR A 87 -8.70 7.23 -1.91
CA TYR A 87 -7.53 6.72 -1.19
C TYR A 87 -7.34 5.23 -1.43
N ILE A 88 -8.42 4.45 -1.42
CA ILE A 88 -8.37 3.01 -1.67
C ILE A 88 -7.88 2.75 -3.10
N VAL A 89 -8.38 3.49 -4.09
CA VAL A 89 -7.89 3.43 -5.47
C VAL A 89 -6.44 3.91 -5.55
N GLY A 90 -6.09 4.96 -4.81
CA GLY A 90 -4.73 5.51 -4.70
C GLY A 90 -3.69 4.53 -4.12
N TYR A 91 -4.12 3.46 -3.45
CA TYR A 91 -3.20 2.40 -2.99
C TYR A 91 -2.53 1.66 -4.14
N VAL A 92 -3.17 1.57 -5.29
CA VAL A 92 -2.60 0.91 -6.48
C VAL A 92 -1.36 1.66 -7.00
N PRO A 93 -1.41 2.95 -7.36
CA PRO A 93 -0.21 3.68 -7.73
C PRO A 93 0.81 3.79 -6.59
N LEU A 94 0.37 3.87 -5.31
CA LEU A 94 1.26 3.89 -4.17
C LEU A 94 2.14 2.64 -4.12
N VAL A 95 1.55 1.44 -4.15
CA VAL A 95 2.30 0.18 -4.09
C VAL A 95 3.15 -0.02 -5.33
N LEU A 96 2.66 0.37 -6.50
CA LEU A 96 3.38 0.25 -7.77
C LEU A 96 4.66 1.09 -7.74
N LEU A 97 4.57 2.37 -7.39
CA LEU A 97 5.72 3.26 -7.30
C LEU A 97 6.69 2.81 -6.22
N THR A 98 6.20 2.52 -5.02
CA THR A 98 7.03 1.96 -3.94
C THR A 98 7.81 0.74 -4.42
N GLY A 99 7.14 -0.17 -5.11
CA GLY A 99 7.73 -1.40 -5.60
C GLY A 99 8.73 -1.19 -6.73
N ILE A 100 8.45 -0.31 -7.70
CA ILE A 100 9.37 0.01 -8.81
C ILE A 100 10.68 0.58 -8.23
N PHE A 101 10.59 1.57 -7.36
CA PHE A 101 11.77 2.15 -6.73
C PHE A 101 12.50 1.17 -5.83
N SER A 102 11.76 0.25 -5.21
CA SER A 102 12.32 -0.84 -4.44
C SER A 102 13.03 -1.87 -5.33
N ASP A 103 12.52 -2.17 -6.53
CA ASP A 103 13.18 -3.05 -7.50
C ASP A 103 14.50 -2.43 -8.02
N MET A 104 14.61 -1.11 -8.04
CA MET A 104 15.82 -0.37 -8.39
C MET A 104 16.88 -0.34 -7.26
N GLN A 105 16.54 -0.81 -6.06
CA GLN A 105 17.39 -0.73 -4.85
C GLN A 105 18.70 -1.53 -4.96
N SER A 106 18.88 -2.34 -5.99
CA SER A 106 20.13 -3.12 -6.20
C SER A 106 21.42 -2.29 -6.12
N LYS A 107 21.34 -0.95 -6.18
CA LYS A 107 22.49 -0.04 -6.16
C LYS A 107 22.49 1.04 -5.07
N LYS A 108 21.32 1.40 -4.46
CA LYS A 108 21.22 2.47 -3.45
C LYS A 108 20.06 2.25 -2.49
N HIS A 109 20.34 2.20 -1.18
CA HIS A 109 19.33 2.01 -0.12
C HIS A 109 18.27 3.14 -0.04
N TRP A 110 18.54 4.31 -0.57
CA TRP A 110 17.66 5.49 -0.55
C TRP A 110 16.53 5.45 -1.57
N THR A 111 16.56 4.56 -2.56
CA THR A 111 15.52 4.51 -3.60
C THR A 111 14.19 4.05 -3.04
N MET A 112 14.17 3.13 -2.08
CA MET A 112 12.96 2.60 -1.46
C MET A 112 12.13 3.68 -0.74
N PRO A 113 12.66 4.45 0.23
CA PRO A 113 11.88 5.50 0.88
C PRO A 113 11.46 6.62 -0.09
N VAL A 114 12.27 6.93 -1.10
CA VAL A 114 11.89 7.89 -2.15
C VAL A 114 10.65 7.40 -2.91
N GLY A 115 10.62 6.13 -3.28
CA GLY A 115 9.43 5.53 -3.91
C GLY A 115 8.18 5.58 -3.03
N MET A 116 8.32 5.37 -1.71
CA MET A 116 7.23 5.50 -0.75
C MET A 116 6.71 6.94 -0.68
N VAL A 117 7.60 7.93 -0.61
CA VAL A 117 7.21 9.36 -0.56
C VAL A 117 6.49 9.78 -1.84
N ILE A 118 7.03 9.45 -3.02
CA ILE A 118 6.40 9.77 -4.31
C ILE A 118 5.05 9.07 -4.43
N GLY A 119 4.98 7.79 -4.07
CA GLY A 119 3.74 7.02 -4.08
C GLY A 119 2.68 7.61 -3.15
N THR A 120 3.09 8.07 -1.95
CA THR A 120 2.21 8.74 -1.00
C THR A 120 1.68 10.06 -1.55
N ALA A 121 2.52 10.86 -2.19
CA ALA A 121 2.10 12.11 -2.83
C ALA A 121 1.04 11.86 -3.93
N VAL A 122 1.24 10.83 -4.75
CA VAL A 122 0.26 10.42 -5.76
C VAL A 122 -1.03 9.93 -5.11
N MET A 123 -0.96 9.10 -4.08
CA MET A 123 -2.13 8.65 -3.33
C MET A 123 -2.92 9.82 -2.72
N TYR A 124 -2.23 10.80 -2.15
CA TYR A 124 -2.87 12.01 -1.62
C TYR A 124 -3.55 12.82 -2.71
N ALA A 125 -2.94 12.96 -3.88
CA ALA A 125 -3.55 13.64 -5.02
C ALA A 125 -4.86 12.96 -5.45
N PHE A 126 -4.86 11.64 -5.61
CA PHE A 126 -6.07 10.86 -5.93
C PHE A 126 -7.13 10.97 -4.83
N GLY A 127 -6.74 10.77 -3.58
CA GLY A 127 -7.65 10.82 -2.44
C GLY A 127 -8.27 12.20 -2.23
N THR A 128 -7.47 13.26 -2.30
CA THR A 128 -7.94 14.63 -2.13
C THR A 128 -8.85 15.06 -3.27
N ALA A 129 -8.48 14.77 -4.52
CA ALA A 129 -9.33 15.06 -5.68
C ALA A 129 -10.69 14.37 -5.58
N TRP A 130 -10.69 13.09 -5.22
CA TRP A 130 -11.91 12.33 -5.00
C TRP A 130 -12.78 12.91 -3.87
N PHE A 131 -12.14 13.25 -2.74
CA PHE A 131 -12.81 13.85 -1.59
C PHE A 131 -13.47 15.18 -1.95
N MET A 132 -12.80 16.04 -2.73
CA MET A 132 -13.34 17.31 -3.20
C MET A 132 -14.58 17.10 -4.07
N ILE A 133 -14.54 16.12 -5.00
CA ILE A 133 -15.68 15.80 -5.87
C ILE A 133 -16.88 15.31 -5.05
N MET A 134 -16.63 14.44 -4.08
CA MET A 134 -17.69 13.82 -3.28
C MET A 134 -18.34 14.80 -2.29
N ASN A 135 -17.56 15.69 -1.68
CA ASN A 135 -18.04 16.59 -0.62
C ASN A 135 -18.24 18.04 -1.07
N GLY A 136 -17.91 18.38 -2.32
CA GLY A 136 -17.98 19.77 -2.79
C GLY A 136 -17.06 20.73 -2.03
N SER A 137 -16.01 20.21 -1.37
CA SER A 137 -15.14 21.00 -0.50
C SER A 137 -14.09 21.77 -1.29
N PRO A 138 -13.74 23.01 -0.91
CA PRO A 138 -12.64 23.73 -1.52
C PRO A 138 -11.29 23.04 -1.22
N LEU A 139 -10.30 23.22 -2.10
CA LEU A 139 -8.99 22.59 -2.03
C LEU A 139 -8.29 22.79 -0.67
N GLY A 140 -8.35 24.00 -0.11
CA GLY A 140 -7.72 24.30 1.17
C GLY A 140 -8.28 23.47 2.32
N THR A 141 -9.60 23.34 2.42
CA THR A 141 -10.27 22.51 3.42
C THR A 141 -9.97 21.02 3.22
N ALA A 142 -9.95 20.57 1.96
CA ALA A 142 -9.62 19.18 1.64
C ALA A 142 -8.18 18.84 2.05
N LEU A 143 -7.21 19.70 1.76
CA LEU A 143 -5.81 19.49 2.17
C LEU A 143 -5.64 19.46 3.68
N MET A 144 -6.30 20.37 4.41
CA MET A 144 -6.24 20.41 5.87
C MET A 144 -6.84 19.16 6.52
N ASN A 145 -7.91 18.61 5.96
CA ASN A 145 -8.58 17.44 6.51
C ASN A 145 -8.00 16.10 6.04
N CYS A 146 -7.39 16.07 4.87
CA CYS A 146 -7.03 14.83 4.20
C CYS A 146 -5.52 14.63 3.99
N VAL A 147 -4.69 15.64 4.21
CA VAL A 147 -3.23 15.55 4.00
C VAL A 147 -2.46 15.92 5.27
N VAL A 148 -2.70 17.11 5.81
CA VAL A 148 -1.90 17.65 6.92
C VAL A 148 -1.81 16.69 8.12
N PRO A 149 -2.90 16.08 8.62
CA PRO A 149 -2.83 15.17 9.76
C PRO A 149 -2.06 13.89 9.47
N PHE A 150 -2.01 13.49 8.19
CA PHE A 150 -1.39 12.22 7.78
C PHE A 150 0.11 12.33 7.59
N LEU A 151 0.64 13.52 7.28
CA LEU A 151 2.06 13.73 6.99
C LEU A 151 2.97 13.18 8.10
N ILE A 152 2.65 13.45 9.36
CA ILE A 152 3.43 12.97 10.50
C ILE A 152 3.33 11.45 10.61
N GLY A 153 2.12 10.91 10.57
CA GLY A 153 1.87 9.49 10.68
C GLY A 153 2.51 8.68 9.54
N ASP A 154 2.36 9.14 8.31
CA ASP A 154 2.91 8.44 7.15
C ASP A 154 4.44 8.58 7.07
N THR A 155 5.03 9.69 7.54
CA THR A 155 6.48 9.79 7.67
C THR A 155 7.04 8.72 8.62
N ILE A 156 6.42 8.53 9.78
CA ILE A 156 6.81 7.49 10.75
C ILE A 156 6.67 6.09 10.11
N LYS A 157 5.55 5.83 9.43
CA LYS A 157 5.31 4.56 8.75
C LYS A 157 6.33 4.28 7.64
N ILE A 158 6.70 5.28 6.85
CA ILE A 158 7.74 5.18 5.81
C ILE A 158 9.09 4.80 6.42
N VAL A 159 9.48 5.46 7.52
CA VAL A 159 10.73 5.15 8.22
C VAL A 159 10.70 3.72 8.74
N LEU A 160 9.65 3.32 9.46
CA LEU A 160 9.50 1.97 9.99
C LEU A 160 9.47 0.92 8.88
N ALA A 161 8.70 1.15 7.81
CA ALA A 161 8.63 0.24 6.68
C ALA A 161 9.99 0.08 6.01
N THR A 162 10.76 1.15 5.86
CA THR A 162 12.11 1.11 5.28
C THR A 162 13.07 0.31 6.16
N VAL A 163 13.09 0.57 7.47
CA VAL A 163 13.96 -0.14 8.42
C VAL A 163 13.68 -1.64 8.42
N ILE A 164 12.40 -2.03 8.32
CA ILE A 164 11.99 -3.44 8.27
C ILE A 164 12.27 -4.05 6.90
N ALA A 165 11.93 -3.36 5.81
CA ALA A 165 11.99 -3.93 4.48
C ALA A 165 13.41 -4.10 3.94
N VAL A 166 14.33 -3.18 4.24
CA VAL A 166 15.71 -3.22 3.72
C VAL A 166 16.43 -4.55 4.04
N PRO A 167 16.50 -5.02 5.30
CA PRO A 167 17.16 -6.29 5.61
C PRO A 167 16.35 -7.52 5.16
N LEU A 168 15.01 -7.45 5.21
CA LEU A 168 14.17 -8.60 4.90
C LEU A 168 14.08 -8.89 3.41
N ARG A 169 14.11 -7.85 2.57
CA ARG A 169 13.95 -8.00 1.13
C ARG A 169 15.02 -8.88 0.48
N SER A 170 16.28 -8.73 0.89
CA SER A 170 17.38 -9.55 0.35
C SER A 170 17.16 -11.03 0.65
N ARG A 171 16.68 -11.35 1.85
CA ARG A 171 16.35 -12.74 2.25
C ARG A 171 15.14 -13.26 1.48
N LEU A 172 14.09 -12.43 1.34
CA LEU A 172 12.87 -12.82 0.62
C LEU A 172 13.17 -13.10 -0.86
N ASN A 173 13.98 -12.26 -1.51
CA ASN A 173 14.38 -12.47 -2.89
C ASN A 173 15.18 -13.76 -3.07
N ALA A 174 16.06 -14.09 -2.13
CA ALA A 174 16.80 -15.36 -2.14
C ALA A 174 15.85 -16.57 -2.06
N ILE A 175 14.82 -16.51 -1.21
CA ILE A 175 13.80 -17.56 -1.07
C ILE A 175 12.95 -17.68 -2.35
N MET A 176 12.54 -16.56 -2.94
CA MET A 176 11.73 -16.55 -4.16
C MET A 176 12.51 -17.03 -5.41
N GLN A 177 13.83 -16.80 -5.43
CA GLN A 177 14.71 -17.18 -6.55
C GLN A 177 15.42 -18.51 -6.35
N GLY A 178 15.49 -19.02 -5.13
CA GLY A 178 16.35 -20.11 -4.68
C GLY A 178 16.10 -21.52 -5.26
N ASN A 179 15.24 -21.66 -6.27
CA ASN A 179 15.04 -22.94 -6.98
C ASN A 179 15.30 -22.87 -8.49
N SER A 180 15.62 -21.69 -9.03
CA SER A 180 15.92 -21.59 -10.45
C SER A 180 17.29 -22.19 -10.80
N LYS A 181 18.22 -22.28 -9.83
CA LYS A 181 19.54 -22.87 -10.03
C LYS A 181 19.56 -24.41 -9.90
N SER A 182 18.65 -24.98 -9.09
CA SER A 182 18.66 -26.43 -8.85
C SER A 182 17.93 -27.22 -9.94
N GLU A 183 17.13 -26.57 -10.79
CA GLU A 183 16.46 -27.21 -11.92
C GLU A 183 17.27 -27.13 -13.23
N LEU A 184 18.29 -26.28 -13.31
CA LEU A 184 19.19 -26.18 -14.46
C LEU A 184 20.40 -27.12 -14.35
N ASP A 185 20.65 -27.68 -13.18
CA ASP A 185 21.75 -28.67 -12.93
C ASP A 185 21.24 -30.11 -12.88
N LYS A 186 20.02 -30.41 -13.34
CA LYS A 186 19.47 -31.75 -13.57
C LYS A 186 19.12 -31.96 -15.03
#